data_1abca0a2c61cea5ce99710d31eebd9b7
#
_entry.id   1abca0a2c61cea5ce99710d31eebd9b7
#
_cell.length_a   1.000
_cell.length_b   1.000
_cell.length_c   1.000
_cell.angle_alpha   90.00
_cell.angle_beta   90.00
_cell.angle_gamma   90.00
#
_symmetry.space_group_name_H-M   'P 1'
#
loop_
_entity.id
_entity.type
_entity.pdbx_description
1 polymer ?
#
loop_
_entity_poly.entity_id
_entity_poly.type
_entity_poly.pdbx_seq_one_letter_code
_entity_poly.pdbx_strand_id
1 'polypeptide(L)'
;KNIVPSLDSITASERTSKIAEIIPKGNFVKDKSTIRLEALGAKGAYGSTIISTELSLGNLVVRAPQGDFPANTNGTVTATAKITDSRGRTASKSIQLNVIDYYAPKILAFIANRAGNGTNKTVISTVLANVSPLIINGSNINRYNLKIQYSEKGTNRWIDAVNLSNETTEIINRQINSGAFYALDKPYNLRLVIQDRISDLADSVILIRSSEVLIALGDGRIGFGGFPELKNQIEF
;
A
#
# COMPACT_ATOMS: atom_id res chain seq x y z
N LYS A 1 37.15 27.61 31.88
CA LYS A 1 36.54 27.16 30.59
C LYS A 1 35.69 25.94 30.89
N ASN A 2 34.39 26.05 30.68
CA ASN A 2 33.48 24.92 30.94
C ASN A 2 33.60 23.93 29.77
N ILE A 3 34.38 22.85 29.96
CA ILE A 3 34.61 21.87 28.91
C ILE A 3 33.64 20.69 29.15
N VAL A 4 32.73 20.51 28.22
CA VAL A 4 31.73 19.44 28.18
C VAL A 4 32.25 18.21 27.43
N PRO A 5 31.66 17.02 27.60
CA PRO A 5 31.95 15.86 26.73
C PRO A 5 31.71 16.19 25.28
N SER A 6 32.27 15.42 24.35
CA SER A 6 32.10 15.59 22.93
C SER A 6 31.35 14.40 22.32
N LEU A 7 30.52 14.70 21.33
CA LEU A 7 29.84 13.73 20.51
C LEU A 7 30.10 14.09 19.03
N ASP A 8 30.67 13.18 18.25
CA ASP A 8 31.10 13.50 16.89
C ASP A 8 29.92 13.62 15.94
N SER A 9 28.99 12.66 15.99
CA SER A 9 27.79 12.68 15.15
C SER A 9 26.68 11.79 15.71
N ILE A 10 25.47 12.01 15.17
CA ILE A 10 24.37 11.05 15.22
C ILE A 10 24.05 10.64 13.78
N THR A 11 23.82 9.37 13.56
CA THR A 11 23.43 8.81 12.26
C THR A 11 22.08 8.11 12.34
N ALA A 12 21.40 8.04 11.20
CA ALA A 12 20.13 7.34 11.04
C ALA A 12 20.18 6.41 9.82
N SER A 13 19.67 5.21 9.97
CA SER A 13 19.61 4.23 8.89
C SER A 13 18.30 3.43 8.92
N GLU A 14 17.82 3.03 7.73
CA GLU A 14 16.67 2.16 7.59
C GLU A 14 17.03 0.71 7.89
N ARG A 15 16.23 0.03 8.72
CA ARG A 15 16.42 -1.38 9.11
C ARG A 15 15.48 -2.33 8.40
N THR A 16 14.36 -1.85 7.89
CA THR A 16 13.42 -2.66 7.10
C THR A 16 13.98 -2.84 5.69
N SER A 17 14.49 -4.02 5.37
CA SER A 17 15.20 -4.30 4.10
C SER A 17 14.39 -3.92 2.88
N LYS A 18 13.10 -4.30 2.84
CA LYS A 18 12.19 -3.96 1.74
C LYS A 18 12.07 -2.44 1.51
N ILE A 19 12.06 -1.65 2.59
CA ILE A 19 12.00 -0.19 2.48
C ILE A 19 13.34 0.38 2.03
N ALA A 20 14.44 -0.13 2.57
CA ALA A 20 15.79 0.32 2.21
C ALA A 20 16.14 0.11 0.72
N GLU A 21 15.52 -0.89 0.07
CA GLU A 21 15.68 -1.16 -1.37
C GLU A 21 14.90 -0.17 -2.26
N ILE A 22 13.81 0.42 -1.73
CA ILE A 22 12.87 1.25 -2.49
C ILE A 22 13.13 2.73 -2.27
N ILE A 23 13.42 3.10 -1.01
CA ILE A 23 13.49 4.48 -0.56
C ILE A 23 14.96 4.94 -0.50
N PRO A 24 15.31 6.08 -1.12
CA PRO A 24 16.65 6.64 -1.02
C PRO A 24 17.06 6.92 0.42
N LYS A 25 18.32 6.71 0.73
CA LYS A 25 18.90 6.96 2.06
C LYS A 25 18.54 8.34 2.61
N GLY A 26 18.28 8.42 3.90
CA GLY A 26 17.87 9.65 4.59
C GLY A 26 16.38 9.93 4.58
N ASN A 27 15.59 9.11 3.88
CA ASN A 27 14.13 9.15 3.91
C ASN A 27 13.60 7.86 4.57
N PHE A 28 12.46 7.98 5.20
CA PHE A 28 11.78 6.89 5.91
C PHE A 28 10.29 6.92 5.56
N VAL A 29 9.58 5.84 5.81
CA VAL A 29 8.16 5.70 5.49
C VAL A 29 7.37 5.45 6.77
N LYS A 30 6.37 6.26 7.02
CA LYS A 30 5.49 6.14 8.18
C LYS A 30 4.88 4.74 8.27
N ASP A 31 4.86 4.17 9.46
CA ASP A 31 4.31 2.87 9.83
C ASP A 31 4.95 1.66 9.08
N LYS A 32 6.03 1.92 8.31
CA LYS A 32 6.73 0.89 7.53
C LYS A 32 8.23 0.83 7.83
N SER A 33 8.83 1.96 8.17
CA SER A 33 10.25 2.07 8.50
C SER A 33 10.54 1.74 9.94
N THR A 34 11.66 1.06 10.16
CA THR A 34 12.35 0.98 11.46
C THR A 34 13.66 1.75 11.33
N ILE A 35 13.77 2.85 12.09
CA ILE A 35 14.89 3.78 12.03
C ILE A 35 15.90 3.40 13.10
N ARG A 36 17.11 3.02 12.71
CA ARG A 36 18.24 2.88 13.65
C ARG A 36 18.93 4.21 13.81
N LEU A 37 19.04 4.67 15.05
CA LEU A 37 19.88 5.80 15.44
C LEU A 37 21.15 5.29 16.12
N GLU A 38 22.27 5.95 15.83
CA GLU A 38 23.57 5.66 16.45
C GLU A 38 24.28 6.96 16.84
N ALA A 39 24.77 7.01 18.09
CA ALA A 39 25.62 8.08 18.58
C ALA A 39 27.09 7.70 18.38
N LEU A 40 27.82 8.47 17.59
CA LEU A 40 29.19 8.17 17.20
C LEU A 40 30.18 9.13 17.85
N GLY A 41 31.34 8.59 18.26
CA GLY A 41 32.45 9.38 18.77
C GLY A 41 32.18 10.06 20.13
N ALA A 42 31.39 9.44 21.00
CA ALA A 42 31.15 9.94 22.34
C ALA A 42 32.41 9.86 23.22
N LYS A 43 32.90 10.99 23.72
CA LYS A 43 34.12 11.08 24.55
C LYS A 43 33.91 12.00 25.73
N GLY A 44 34.34 11.54 26.92
CA GLY A 44 34.42 12.38 28.11
C GLY A 44 35.54 13.42 28.00
N ALA A 45 35.40 14.51 28.71
CA ALA A 45 36.43 15.55 28.77
C ALA A 45 37.30 15.42 30.03
N TYR A 46 38.59 15.72 29.89
CA TYR A 46 39.57 15.68 31.02
C TYR A 46 39.55 14.35 31.80
N GLY A 47 39.64 13.24 31.13
CA GLY A 47 39.69 11.91 31.75
C GLY A 47 38.37 11.42 32.37
N SER A 48 37.23 12.11 32.14
CA SER A 48 35.94 11.57 32.48
C SER A 48 35.51 10.51 31.46
N THR A 49 34.69 9.57 31.91
CA THR A 49 34.10 8.52 31.07
C THR A 49 32.65 8.86 30.72
N ILE A 50 32.11 8.35 29.61
CA ILE A 50 30.69 8.44 29.32
C ILE A 50 29.95 7.42 30.15
N ILE A 51 28.95 7.87 30.93
CA ILE A 51 28.14 7.01 31.80
C ILE A 51 26.74 6.78 31.28
N SER A 52 26.26 7.63 30.34
CA SER A 52 24.98 7.41 29.69
C SER A 52 24.96 8.01 28.30
N THR A 53 24.25 7.33 27.39
CA THR A 53 23.87 7.81 26.10
C THR A 53 22.35 7.65 25.96
N GLU A 54 21.66 8.70 25.57
CA GLU A 54 20.24 8.72 25.36
C GLU A 54 19.95 9.14 23.91
N LEU A 55 19.24 8.29 23.19
CA LEU A 55 18.76 8.56 21.84
C LEU A 55 17.26 8.85 21.89
N SER A 56 16.81 9.87 21.17
CA SER A 56 15.39 10.17 21.06
C SER A 56 14.97 10.42 19.62
N LEU A 57 13.74 10.02 19.29
CA LEU A 57 13.06 10.31 18.05
C LEU A 57 11.63 10.78 18.40
N GLY A 58 11.36 12.08 18.23
CA GLY A 58 10.14 12.67 18.79
C GLY A 58 10.02 12.41 20.28
N ASN A 59 8.96 11.73 20.71
CA ASN A 59 8.70 11.39 22.12
C ASN A 59 9.27 10.01 22.53
N LEU A 60 9.85 9.27 21.60
CA LEU A 60 10.43 7.96 21.88
C LEU A 60 11.87 8.13 22.36
N VAL A 61 12.27 7.33 23.36
CA VAL A 61 13.60 7.41 23.99
C VAL A 61 14.16 6.02 24.18
N VAL A 62 15.44 5.85 23.83
CA VAL A 62 16.25 4.65 24.08
C VAL A 62 17.54 5.07 24.81
N ARG A 63 17.85 4.40 25.91
CA ARG A 63 19.07 4.66 26.69
C ARG A 63 20.15 3.66 26.32
N ALA A 64 20.77 3.89 25.18
CA ALA A 64 21.86 3.10 24.62
C ALA A 64 22.60 3.93 23.57
N PRO A 65 23.83 3.59 23.16
CA PRO A 65 24.56 4.28 22.11
C PRO A 65 23.97 4.01 20.72
N GLN A 66 23.13 2.99 20.57
CA GLN A 66 22.34 2.70 19.37
C GLN A 66 20.93 2.20 19.75
N GLY A 67 19.94 2.46 18.90
CA GLY A 67 18.58 2.01 19.14
C GLY A 67 17.71 2.07 17.92
N ASP A 68 16.68 1.22 17.89
CA ASP A 68 15.70 1.13 16.80
C ASP A 68 14.40 1.82 17.21
N PHE A 69 13.86 2.62 16.32
CA PHE A 69 12.67 3.44 16.50
C PHE A 69 11.67 3.20 15.37
N PRO A 70 10.38 3.01 15.65
CA PRO A 70 9.36 2.98 14.61
C PRO A 70 9.14 4.39 14.05
N ALA A 71 8.95 4.49 12.74
CA ALA A 71 8.56 5.73 12.08
C ALA A 71 7.03 5.91 12.15
N ASN A 72 6.50 6.33 13.28
CA ASN A 72 5.05 6.43 13.53
C ASN A 72 4.44 7.82 13.30
N THR A 73 5.25 8.80 12.90
CA THR A 73 4.83 10.15 12.51
C THR A 73 5.38 10.49 11.14
N ASN A 74 4.74 11.38 10.40
CA ASN A 74 5.21 11.87 9.10
C ASN A 74 5.74 13.30 9.19
N GLY A 75 6.42 13.73 8.12
CA GLY A 75 7.05 15.05 8.02
C GLY A 75 8.49 15.05 8.53
N THR A 76 8.96 16.21 8.92
CA THR A 76 10.31 16.38 9.47
C THR A 76 10.33 16.04 10.95
N VAL A 77 11.09 15.01 11.32
CA VAL A 77 11.21 14.52 12.70
C VAL A 77 12.64 14.74 13.18
N THR A 78 12.78 15.29 14.39
CA THR A 78 14.09 15.51 15.00
C THR A 78 14.53 14.25 15.74
N ALA A 79 15.72 13.76 15.40
CA ALA A 79 16.44 12.74 16.15
C ALA A 79 17.56 13.41 16.95
N THR A 80 17.68 13.06 18.22
CA THR A 80 18.68 13.65 19.13
C THR A 80 19.44 12.55 19.86
N ALA A 81 20.76 12.70 19.94
CA ALA A 81 21.62 11.95 20.85
C ALA A 81 22.14 12.88 21.95
N LYS A 82 21.97 12.48 23.20
CA LYS A 82 22.49 13.16 24.39
C LYS A 82 23.40 12.22 25.15
N ILE A 83 24.58 12.68 25.47
CA ILE A 83 25.58 11.95 26.30
C ILE A 83 25.79 12.63 27.63
N THR A 84 26.09 11.85 28.67
CA THR A 84 26.44 12.33 30.00
C THR A 84 27.73 11.68 30.43
N ASP A 85 28.66 12.49 30.95
CA ASP A 85 29.92 11.98 31.47
C ASP A 85 29.85 11.72 32.99
N SER A 86 30.90 11.07 33.57
CA SER A 86 31.00 10.69 34.97
C SER A 86 31.02 11.88 35.95
N ARG A 87 31.10 13.11 35.45
CA ARG A 87 30.99 14.35 36.22
C ARG A 87 29.63 15.04 36.05
N GLY A 88 28.66 14.36 35.42
CA GLY A 88 27.31 14.88 35.20
C GLY A 88 27.18 15.93 34.10
N ARG A 89 28.24 16.18 33.31
CA ARG A 89 28.22 17.14 32.21
C ARG A 89 27.61 16.48 30.94
N THR A 90 26.93 17.23 30.14
CA THR A 90 26.22 16.71 28.99
C THR A 90 26.64 17.38 27.68
N ALA A 91 26.49 16.66 26.57
CA ALA A 91 26.52 17.20 25.25
C ALA A 91 25.42 16.52 24.40
N SER A 92 24.91 17.21 23.37
CA SER A 92 23.91 16.65 22.48
C SER A 92 24.16 17.05 21.04
N LYS A 93 23.69 16.22 20.12
CA LYS A 93 23.58 16.51 18.69
C LYS A 93 22.23 16.06 18.17
N SER A 94 21.71 16.80 17.18
CA SER A 94 20.43 16.49 16.55
C SER A 94 20.58 16.51 15.03
N ILE A 95 19.76 15.68 14.39
CA ILE A 95 19.58 15.64 12.94
C ILE A 95 18.09 15.67 12.61
N GLN A 96 17.77 16.19 11.44
CA GLN A 96 16.41 16.17 10.91
C GLN A 96 16.25 14.96 9.98
N LEU A 97 15.19 14.20 10.16
CA LEU A 97 14.83 13.05 9.34
C LEU A 97 13.54 13.36 8.58
N ASN A 98 13.49 12.95 7.32
CA ASN A 98 12.28 13.07 6.52
C ASN A 98 11.50 11.75 6.56
N VAL A 99 10.31 11.77 7.14
CA VAL A 99 9.39 10.62 7.19
C VAL A 99 8.23 10.90 6.25
N ILE A 100 8.14 10.11 5.19
CA ILE A 100 7.13 10.25 4.15
C ILE A 100 5.81 9.65 4.65
N ASP A 101 4.71 10.35 4.44
CA ASP A 101 3.39 9.81 4.74
C ASP A 101 3.06 8.65 3.79
N TYR A 102 2.35 7.65 4.31
CA TYR A 102 2.03 6.45 3.56
C TYR A 102 0.73 5.82 4.07
N TYR A 103 -0.04 5.29 3.15
CA TYR A 103 -1.16 4.39 3.40
C TYR A 103 -1.16 3.24 2.38
N ALA A 104 -1.59 2.06 2.81
CA ALA A 104 -1.73 0.92 1.91
C ALA A 104 -2.78 1.19 0.80
N PRO A 105 -2.66 0.61 -0.40
CA PRO A 105 -3.68 0.71 -1.42
C PRO A 105 -5.07 0.38 -0.89
N LYS A 106 -6.08 1.16 -1.29
CA LYS A 106 -7.45 1.00 -0.83
C LYS A 106 -8.40 0.98 -2.01
N ILE A 107 -9.12 -0.12 -2.18
CA ILE A 107 -10.21 -0.23 -3.15
C ILE A 107 -11.45 0.40 -2.52
N LEU A 108 -11.99 1.43 -3.17
CA LEU A 108 -13.19 2.15 -2.75
C LEU A 108 -14.44 1.62 -3.43
N ALA A 109 -14.32 1.24 -4.72
CA ALA A 109 -15.37 0.56 -5.45
C ALA A 109 -14.78 -0.34 -6.54
N PHE A 110 -15.38 -1.51 -6.70
CA PHE A 110 -15.15 -2.41 -7.80
C PHE A 110 -16.49 -2.95 -8.28
N ILE A 111 -16.89 -2.55 -9.47
CA ILE A 111 -18.17 -2.91 -10.09
C ILE A 111 -17.85 -3.44 -11.47
N ALA A 112 -18.50 -4.50 -11.89
CA ALA A 112 -18.35 -5.01 -13.26
C ALA A 112 -19.68 -5.48 -13.83
N ASN A 113 -19.88 -5.19 -15.09
CA ASN A 113 -21.09 -5.55 -15.81
C ASN A 113 -20.73 -6.12 -17.19
N ARG A 114 -21.55 -7.04 -17.68
CA ARG A 114 -21.48 -7.46 -19.06
C ARG A 114 -21.84 -6.28 -19.97
N ALA A 115 -21.10 -6.09 -21.05
CA ALA A 115 -21.42 -5.10 -22.07
C ALA A 115 -22.75 -5.47 -22.78
N GLY A 116 -23.32 -4.53 -23.57
CA GLY A 116 -24.53 -4.77 -24.35
C GLY A 116 -25.74 -5.13 -23.47
N ASN A 117 -25.98 -4.38 -22.38
CA ASN A 117 -27.08 -4.63 -21.44
C ASN A 117 -27.12 -6.05 -20.87
N GLY A 118 -25.97 -6.66 -20.68
CA GLY A 118 -25.84 -7.99 -20.08
C GLY A 118 -25.79 -9.16 -21.07
N THR A 119 -25.91 -8.90 -22.36
CA THR A 119 -25.99 -9.95 -23.42
C THR A 119 -24.64 -10.27 -24.07
N ASN A 120 -23.56 -9.57 -23.68
CA ASN A 120 -22.25 -9.75 -24.29
C ASN A 120 -21.30 -10.56 -23.37
N LYS A 121 -20.41 -11.35 -24.01
CA LYS A 121 -19.32 -12.05 -23.33
C LYS A 121 -18.26 -11.10 -22.78
N THR A 122 -18.21 -9.86 -23.23
CA THR A 122 -17.30 -8.82 -22.73
C THR A 122 -17.78 -8.28 -21.40
N VAL A 123 -16.86 -8.10 -20.47
CA VAL A 123 -17.12 -7.47 -19.16
C VAL A 123 -16.35 -6.16 -19.06
N ILE A 124 -17.05 -5.11 -18.64
CA ILE A 124 -16.46 -3.80 -18.32
C ILE A 124 -16.45 -3.64 -16.80
N SER A 125 -15.28 -3.41 -16.26
CA SER A 125 -15.06 -3.16 -14.83
C SER A 125 -14.87 -1.68 -14.58
N THR A 126 -15.57 -1.13 -13.56
CA THR A 126 -15.33 0.21 -13.03
C THR A 126 -14.54 0.07 -11.73
N VAL A 127 -13.39 0.72 -11.67
CA VAL A 127 -12.48 0.69 -10.54
C VAL A 127 -12.36 2.08 -9.95
N LEU A 128 -12.61 2.21 -8.65
CA LEU A 128 -12.29 3.38 -7.85
C LEU A 128 -11.37 2.92 -6.71
N ALA A 129 -10.15 3.45 -6.67
CA ALA A 129 -9.15 3.07 -5.68
C ALA A 129 -8.14 4.20 -5.44
N ASN A 130 -7.49 4.18 -4.29
CA ASN A 130 -6.41 5.09 -3.94
C ASN A 130 -5.12 4.30 -3.68
N VAL A 131 -3.99 4.86 -4.13
CA VAL A 131 -2.65 4.37 -3.86
C VAL A 131 -1.81 5.54 -3.32
N SER A 132 -1.12 5.34 -2.20
CA SER A 132 -0.32 6.39 -1.57
C SER A 132 0.80 6.86 -2.48
N PRO A 133 0.94 8.18 -2.73
CA PRO A 133 2.13 8.70 -3.35
C PRO A 133 3.31 8.61 -2.37
N LEU A 134 4.51 8.40 -2.89
CA LEU A 134 5.78 8.51 -2.17
C LEU A 134 6.58 9.63 -2.81
N ILE A 135 6.37 10.84 -2.32
CA ILE A 135 7.00 12.03 -2.92
C ILE A 135 8.39 12.24 -2.34
N ILE A 136 9.40 12.10 -3.20
CA ILE A 136 10.81 12.36 -2.87
C ILE A 136 11.37 13.32 -3.93
N ASN A 137 11.93 14.44 -3.49
CA ASN A 137 12.45 15.49 -4.36
C ASN A 137 11.44 15.93 -5.44
N GLY A 138 10.16 16.05 -5.07
CA GLY A 138 9.08 16.48 -5.95
C GLY A 138 8.57 15.41 -6.93
N SER A 139 9.08 14.17 -6.87
CA SER A 139 8.67 13.08 -7.75
C SER A 139 7.99 11.96 -6.97
N ASN A 140 6.88 11.44 -7.50
CA ASN A 140 6.25 10.23 -6.97
C ASN A 140 7.04 9.01 -7.43
N ILE A 141 7.69 8.33 -6.47
CA ILE A 141 8.47 7.11 -6.73
C ILE A 141 7.67 5.83 -6.50
N ASN A 142 6.46 5.91 -5.94
CA ASN A 142 5.65 4.73 -5.76
C ASN A 142 5.20 4.17 -7.13
N ARG A 143 5.13 2.86 -7.20
CA ARG A 143 4.64 2.11 -8.36
C ARG A 143 3.72 1.02 -7.85
N TYR A 144 2.66 0.74 -8.59
CA TYR A 144 1.75 -0.34 -8.26
C TYR A 144 1.40 -1.18 -9.49
N ASN A 145 0.96 -2.38 -9.22
CA ASN A 145 0.37 -3.27 -10.21
C ASN A 145 -1.12 -3.40 -9.91
N LEU A 146 -1.92 -3.38 -10.97
CA LEU A 146 -3.35 -3.62 -10.92
C LEU A 146 -3.67 -4.84 -11.79
N LYS A 147 -4.33 -5.82 -11.21
CA LYS A 147 -4.82 -7.00 -11.94
C LYS A 147 -6.31 -7.14 -11.78
N ILE A 148 -6.97 -7.55 -12.85
CA ILE A 148 -8.32 -8.10 -12.80
C ILE A 148 -8.21 -9.56 -13.20
N GLN A 149 -8.64 -10.43 -12.31
CA GLN A 149 -8.64 -11.88 -12.50
C GLN A 149 -10.08 -12.38 -12.53
N TYR A 150 -10.31 -13.45 -13.25
CA TYR A 150 -11.59 -14.14 -13.25
C TYR A 150 -11.44 -15.63 -12.92
N SER A 151 -12.52 -16.18 -12.38
CA SER A 151 -12.63 -17.60 -12.09
C SER A 151 -14.08 -18.01 -12.34
N GLU A 152 -14.31 -19.11 -13.05
CA GLU A 152 -15.65 -19.70 -13.12
C GLU A 152 -16.10 -20.04 -11.68
N LYS A 153 -17.33 -19.68 -11.33
CA LYS A 153 -17.84 -19.85 -9.97
C LYS A 153 -17.73 -21.32 -9.53
N GLY A 154 -17.13 -21.52 -8.36
CA GLY A 154 -16.94 -22.86 -7.77
C GLY A 154 -15.61 -23.54 -8.12
N THR A 155 -14.83 -23.01 -9.08
CA THR A 155 -13.55 -23.63 -9.46
C THR A 155 -12.35 -23.12 -8.68
N ASN A 156 -12.41 -21.91 -8.12
CA ASN A 156 -11.31 -21.19 -7.45
C ASN A 156 -10.01 -21.08 -8.28
N ARG A 157 -10.13 -21.27 -9.60
CA ARG A 157 -9.01 -21.15 -10.53
C ARG A 157 -8.97 -19.75 -11.11
N TRP A 158 -8.09 -18.90 -10.59
CA TRP A 158 -7.93 -17.53 -11.01
C TRP A 158 -7.06 -17.40 -12.26
N ILE A 159 -7.54 -16.66 -13.25
CA ILE A 159 -6.88 -16.37 -14.52
C ILE A 159 -6.81 -14.86 -14.69
N ASP A 160 -5.66 -14.34 -15.10
CA ASP A 160 -5.48 -12.90 -15.35
C ASP A 160 -6.25 -12.49 -16.61
N ALA A 161 -7.23 -11.59 -16.46
CA ALA A 161 -7.94 -10.94 -17.57
C ALA A 161 -7.23 -9.63 -17.95
N VAL A 162 -6.76 -8.89 -16.94
CA VAL A 162 -6.04 -7.62 -17.13
C VAL A 162 -4.84 -7.59 -16.19
N ASN A 163 -3.71 -7.11 -16.69
CA ASN A 163 -2.51 -6.88 -15.89
C ASN A 163 -1.87 -5.55 -16.31
N LEU A 164 -1.96 -4.55 -15.43
CA LEU A 164 -1.34 -3.24 -15.59
C LEU A 164 -0.20 -3.13 -14.58
N SER A 165 1.00 -2.84 -15.07
CA SER A 165 2.23 -2.83 -14.28
C SER A 165 2.85 -1.44 -14.26
N ASN A 166 3.56 -1.11 -13.17
CA ASN A 166 4.29 0.15 -12.99
C ASN A 166 3.43 1.41 -13.10
N GLU A 167 2.14 1.31 -12.74
CA GLU A 167 1.23 2.44 -12.71
C GLU A 167 1.66 3.46 -11.63
N THR A 168 1.38 4.76 -11.86
CA THR A 168 1.81 5.86 -10.99
C THR A 168 0.67 6.73 -10.48
N THR A 169 -0.54 6.54 -10.99
CA THR A 169 -1.71 7.36 -10.67
C THR A 169 -2.15 7.13 -9.22
N GLU A 170 -2.28 8.19 -8.43
CA GLU A 170 -2.68 8.13 -7.02
C GLU A 170 -4.15 7.77 -6.85
N ILE A 171 -5.01 8.32 -7.72
CA ILE A 171 -6.45 8.08 -7.72
C ILE A 171 -6.80 7.31 -9.00
N ILE A 172 -7.23 6.08 -8.83
CA ILE A 172 -7.73 5.26 -9.91
C ILE A 172 -9.24 5.49 -9.98
N ASN A 173 -9.73 6.05 -11.07
CA ASN A 173 -11.15 6.23 -11.36
C ASN A 173 -11.34 6.00 -12.85
N ARG A 174 -11.51 4.75 -13.25
CA ARG A 174 -11.60 4.40 -14.68
C ARG A 174 -12.39 3.13 -14.94
N GLN A 175 -12.90 3.03 -16.17
CA GLN A 175 -13.41 1.80 -16.72
C GLN A 175 -12.28 1.00 -17.38
N ILE A 176 -12.31 -0.30 -17.19
CA ILE A 176 -11.33 -1.24 -17.73
C ILE A 176 -12.11 -2.34 -18.46
N ASN A 177 -11.76 -2.57 -19.73
CA ASN A 177 -12.27 -3.72 -20.46
C ASN A 177 -11.59 -4.99 -19.91
N SER A 178 -12.36 -5.83 -19.25
CA SER A 178 -11.89 -7.06 -18.60
C SER A 178 -11.91 -8.27 -19.55
N GLY A 179 -12.04 -8.03 -20.86
CA GLY A 179 -12.01 -9.08 -21.88
C GLY A 179 -13.36 -9.69 -22.18
N ALA A 180 -13.38 -10.60 -23.15
CA ALA A 180 -14.56 -11.28 -23.69
C ALA A 180 -14.54 -12.79 -23.38
N PHE A 181 -14.14 -13.18 -22.19
CA PHE A 181 -13.93 -14.59 -21.79
C PHE A 181 -15.14 -15.21 -21.09
N TYR A 182 -16.19 -14.42 -20.84
CA TYR A 182 -17.26 -14.77 -19.93
C TYR A 182 -18.44 -15.38 -20.68
N ALA A 183 -18.49 -16.72 -20.72
CA ALA A 183 -19.63 -17.44 -21.31
C ALA A 183 -20.96 -16.95 -20.69
N LEU A 184 -22.01 -16.90 -21.51
CA LEU A 184 -23.28 -16.31 -21.08
C LEU A 184 -24.05 -17.21 -20.10
N ASP A 185 -23.90 -18.50 -20.23
CA ASP A 185 -24.53 -19.57 -19.44
C ASP A 185 -23.86 -19.79 -18.07
N LYS A 186 -22.69 -19.17 -17.82
CA LYS A 186 -21.91 -19.40 -16.60
C LYS A 186 -21.73 -18.13 -15.76
N PRO A 187 -21.81 -18.27 -14.43
CA PRO A 187 -21.41 -17.21 -13.52
C PRO A 187 -19.88 -17.23 -13.27
N TYR A 188 -19.30 -16.04 -13.07
CA TYR A 188 -17.89 -15.86 -12.80
C TYR A 188 -17.66 -14.99 -11.57
N ASN A 189 -16.65 -15.31 -10.78
CA ASN A 189 -16.07 -14.39 -9.82
C ASN A 189 -14.99 -13.55 -10.51
N LEU A 190 -15.04 -12.24 -10.31
CA LEU A 190 -13.97 -11.32 -10.69
C LEU A 190 -13.28 -10.84 -9.42
N ARG A 191 -11.94 -10.80 -9.44
CA ARG A 191 -11.12 -10.25 -8.38
C ARG A 191 -10.27 -9.12 -8.93
N LEU A 192 -10.42 -7.93 -8.34
CA LEU A 192 -9.49 -6.82 -8.49
C LEU A 192 -8.39 -6.98 -7.45
N VAL A 193 -7.14 -6.88 -7.86
CA VAL A 193 -5.95 -6.90 -6.99
C VAL A 193 -5.13 -5.66 -7.29
N ILE A 194 -4.78 -4.90 -6.25
CA ILE A 194 -3.88 -3.76 -6.33
C ILE A 194 -2.77 -3.97 -5.31
N GLN A 195 -1.52 -3.88 -5.76
CA GLN A 195 -0.35 -4.04 -4.92
C GLN A 195 0.70 -3.00 -5.30
N ASP A 196 1.13 -2.21 -4.33
CA ASP A 196 2.28 -1.33 -4.51
C ASP A 196 3.59 -1.99 -4.07
N ARG A 197 4.69 -1.25 -4.16
CA ARG A 197 6.03 -1.78 -3.82
C ARG A 197 6.25 -1.98 -2.33
N ILE A 198 5.46 -1.33 -1.48
CA ILE A 198 5.68 -1.27 -0.02
C ILE A 198 4.76 -2.23 0.74
N SER A 199 3.46 -2.18 0.44
CA SER A 199 2.44 -2.91 1.20
C SER A 199 2.17 -4.32 0.68
N ASP A 200 1.33 -5.01 1.43
CA ASP A 200 0.63 -6.19 0.96
C ASP A 200 -0.46 -5.78 -0.05
N LEU A 201 -1.00 -6.77 -0.75
CA LEU A 201 -2.04 -6.54 -1.74
C LEU A 201 -3.36 -6.10 -1.08
N ALA A 202 -4.09 -5.21 -1.78
CA ALA A 202 -5.51 -4.98 -1.55
C ALA A 202 -6.30 -5.75 -2.61
N ASP A 203 -7.36 -6.45 -2.21
CA ASP A 203 -8.21 -7.15 -3.16
C ASP A 203 -9.71 -6.96 -2.86
N SER A 204 -10.52 -7.20 -3.88
CA SER A 204 -11.98 -7.18 -3.82
C SER A 204 -12.54 -8.17 -4.83
N VAL A 205 -13.53 -8.95 -4.42
CA VAL A 205 -14.16 -9.96 -5.26
C VAL A 205 -15.63 -9.64 -5.47
N ILE A 206 -16.09 -9.72 -6.72
CA ILE A 206 -17.49 -9.55 -7.12
C ILE A 206 -17.95 -10.72 -7.98
N LEU A 207 -19.26 -10.91 -8.05
CA LEU A 207 -19.90 -11.95 -8.86
C LEU A 207 -20.48 -11.34 -10.15
N ILE A 208 -20.09 -11.89 -11.29
CA ILE A 208 -20.77 -11.72 -12.58
C ILE A 208 -21.71 -12.90 -12.76
N ARG A 209 -23.00 -12.61 -12.84
CA ARG A 209 -24.04 -13.63 -13.04
C ARG A 209 -24.05 -14.12 -14.50
N SER A 210 -24.60 -15.30 -14.73
CA SER A 210 -24.99 -15.73 -16.07
C SER A 210 -26.04 -14.77 -16.63
N SER A 211 -26.03 -14.55 -17.91
CA SER A 211 -27.05 -13.76 -18.62
C SER A 211 -28.09 -14.63 -19.31
N GLU A 212 -27.86 -15.92 -19.40
CA GLU A 212 -28.86 -16.86 -19.87
C GLU A 212 -29.82 -17.21 -18.75
N VAL A 213 -31.09 -17.00 -19.01
CA VAL A 213 -32.19 -17.30 -18.08
C VAL A 213 -32.88 -18.57 -18.59
N LEU A 214 -32.87 -19.63 -17.76
CA LEU A 214 -33.55 -20.88 -18.13
C LEU A 214 -35.08 -20.71 -18.25
N ILE A 215 -35.65 -19.85 -17.43
CA ILE A 215 -37.08 -19.52 -17.45
C ILE A 215 -37.18 -18.01 -17.23
N ALA A 216 -37.85 -17.31 -18.16
CA ALA A 216 -38.17 -15.90 -18.03
C ALA A 216 -39.68 -15.74 -17.93
N LEU A 217 -40.11 -14.91 -16.95
CA LEU A 217 -41.49 -14.52 -16.74
C LEU A 217 -41.62 -13.01 -16.98
N GLY A 218 -42.50 -12.61 -17.86
CA GLY A 218 -42.73 -11.19 -18.12
C GLY A 218 -43.94 -10.95 -19.01
N ASP A 219 -44.76 -9.95 -18.73
CA ASP A 219 -45.92 -9.52 -19.51
C ASP A 219 -46.88 -10.67 -19.87
N GLY A 220 -47.14 -11.58 -18.93
CA GLY A 220 -47.99 -12.74 -19.17
C GLY A 220 -47.39 -13.82 -20.09
N ARG A 221 -46.06 -13.82 -20.22
CA ARG A 221 -45.30 -14.78 -21.05
C ARG A 221 -44.33 -15.57 -20.20
N ILE A 222 -44.06 -16.79 -20.66
CA ILE A 222 -43.05 -17.66 -20.10
C ILE A 222 -42.11 -18.06 -21.24
N GLY A 223 -40.81 -17.82 -21.08
CA GLY A 223 -39.77 -18.25 -22.03
C GLY A 223 -38.83 -19.25 -21.40
N PHE A 224 -38.44 -20.26 -22.11
CA PHE A 224 -37.40 -21.25 -21.72
C PHE A 224 -36.16 -21.02 -22.59
N GLY A 225 -35.02 -20.83 -21.97
CA GLY A 225 -33.75 -20.53 -22.63
C GLY A 225 -33.56 -19.08 -23.08
N GLY A 226 -34.52 -18.19 -22.86
CA GLY A 226 -34.49 -16.78 -23.20
C GLY A 226 -35.70 -16.00 -22.72
N PHE A 227 -35.77 -14.71 -23.04
CA PHE A 227 -36.94 -13.89 -22.77
C PHE A 227 -38.07 -14.17 -23.82
N PRO A 228 -39.31 -14.30 -23.38
CA PRO A 228 -40.43 -14.54 -24.32
C PRO A 228 -40.64 -13.32 -25.24
N GLU A 229 -40.64 -13.58 -26.55
CA GLU A 229 -40.79 -12.54 -27.56
C GLU A 229 -42.26 -12.31 -27.93
N LEU A 230 -43.11 -13.35 -27.80
CA LEU A 230 -44.50 -13.28 -28.14
C LEU A 230 -45.43 -13.43 -26.95
N LYS A 231 -46.51 -12.65 -26.92
CA LYS A 231 -47.52 -12.74 -25.86
C LYS A 231 -48.22 -14.11 -25.87
N ASN A 232 -48.44 -14.65 -24.69
CA ASN A 232 -49.21 -15.88 -24.47
C ASN A 232 -48.63 -17.13 -25.15
N GLN A 233 -47.32 -17.15 -25.42
CA GLN A 233 -46.61 -18.33 -25.93
C GLN A 233 -45.62 -18.84 -24.90
N ILE A 234 -45.43 -20.15 -24.87
CA ILE A 234 -44.34 -20.81 -24.17
C ILE A 234 -43.27 -21.06 -25.21
N GLU A 235 -42.08 -20.49 -25.01
CA GLU A 235 -40.91 -20.68 -25.85
C GLU A 235 -39.97 -21.70 -25.21
N PHE A 236 -39.49 -22.67 -26.02
CA PHE A 236 -38.62 -23.76 -25.59
C PHE A 236 -37.20 -23.61 -26.14
#